data_43782a5284c6fe76a92fa2e492aebb95
#
_entry.id   43782a5284c6fe76a92fa2e492aebb95
#
_cell.length_a   1.000
_cell.length_b   1.000
_cell.length_c   1.000
_cell.angle_alpha   90.00
_cell.angle_beta   90.00
_cell.angle_gamma   90.00
#
_symmetry.space_group_name_H-M   'P 1'
#
loop_
_entity.id
_entity.type
_entity.pdbx_description
1 polymer ?
#
loop_
_entity_poly.entity_id
_entity_poly.type
_entity_poly.pdbx_seq_one_letter_code
_entity_poly.pdbx_strand_id
1 'polypeptide(L)'
;MTKMTQGPWTRIRPLQIDEVDDKTAAAMKAGELTWGGSPNNLIKVIAYCPRLAHTEVEYANSFIFDPVTMMGDLQIAGFNDRFLKELVISRTSLVNRARYSITHHSVIGMQLFTDAGRREEGHAKLLHLHEHEKYPNIYTGRERVVLDYTVKVTRDAHLVSDQEFAELRSTLAKHNREDTRLKRLDEPTMDRYVDTQIVELTWLIGMFCLLNRWFTALQVPDEGPKDEEDFQAAYEQTVPHDIRDRNAKILGRDF
;
A
#
# COMPACT_ATOMS: atom_id res chain seq x y z
N MET A 1 2.85 22.45 -31.99
CA MET A 1 3.69 21.67 -31.06
C MET A 1 3.79 22.47 -29.75
N THR A 2 2.92 22.17 -28.80
CA THR A 2 2.91 22.83 -27.49
C THR A 2 4.08 22.29 -26.70
N LYS A 3 5.04 23.14 -26.35
CA LYS A 3 6.11 22.79 -25.40
C LYS A 3 5.47 22.45 -24.07
N MET A 4 5.31 21.18 -23.76
CA MET A 4 4.92 20.75 -22.44
C MET A 4 6.11 20.98 -21.50
N THR A 5 5.91 21.82 -20.51
CA THR A 5 6.82 21.93 -19.35
C THR A 5 6.70 20.62 -18.58
N GLN A 6 7.49 19.63 -18.95
CA GLN A 6 7.73 18.46 -18.10
C GLN A 6 8.36 18.98 -16.82
N GLY A 7 7.75 18.70 -15.69
CA GLY A 7 8.41 18.89 -14.41
C GLY A 7 9.75 18.13 -14.40
N PRO A 8 10.75 18.58 -13.65
CA PRO A 8 12.13 18.05 -13.72
C PRO A 8 12.28 16.58 -13.35
N TRP A 9 11.19 15.90 -12.99
CA TRP A 9 11.20 14.56 -12.39
C TRP A 9 10.50 13.46 -13.20
N THR A 10 9.86 13.79 -14.34
CA THR A 10 9.05 12.83 -15.11
C THR A 10 9.80 12.31 -16.32
N ARG A 11 10.02 10.99 -16.41
CA ARG A 11 10.61 10.33 -17.59
C ARG A 11 9.55 9.96 -18.63
N ILE A 12 8.36 9.58 -18.18
CA ILE A 12 7.21 9.23 -19.02
C ILE A 12 6.04 10.13 -18.64
N ARG A 13 5.53 10.88 -19.61
CA ARG A 13 4.37 11.75 -19.41
C ARG A 13 3.09 10.92 -19.15
N PRO A 14 2.31 11.21 -18.12
CA PRO A 14 1.00 10.59 -17.95
C PRO A 14 0.07 10.90 -19.14
N LEU A 15 -0.61 9.87 -19.68
CA LEU A 15 -1.62 10.03 -20.73
C LEU A 15 -2.91 10.65 -20.16
N GLN A 16 -3.62 11.39 -20.99
CA GLN A 16 -4.96 11.87 -20.66
C GLN A 16 -6.01 10.88 -21.19
N ILE A 17 -7.22 10.93 -20.64
CA ILE A 17 -8.31 10.01 -21.01
C ILE A 17 -8.67 10.10 -22.51
N ASP A 18 -8.58 11.30 -23.09
CA ASP A 18 -8.87 11.57 -24.49
C ASP A 18 -7.73 11.15 -25.46
N GLU A 19 -6.62 10.69 -24.91
CA GLU A 19 -5.46 10.20 -25.72
C GLU A 19 -5.44 8.68 -25.89
N VAL A 20 -6.40 7.96 -25.32
CA VAL A 20 -6.45 6.50 -25.31
C VAL A 20 -7.77 5.98 -25.92
N ASP A 21 -7.80 4.68 -26.27
CA ASP A 21 -9.05 4.05 -26.74
C ASP A 21 -10.09 3.92 -25.61
N ASP A 22 -11.37 3.78 -26.02
CA ASP A 22 -12.50 3.72 -25.07
C ASP A 22 -12.37 2.66 -23.99
N LYS A 23 -11.77 1.53 -24.32
CA LYS A 23 -11.58 0.44 -23.37
C LYS A 23 -10.53 0.81 -22.31
N THR A 24 -9.42 1.39 -22.73
CA THR A 24 -8.37 1.89 -21.85
C THR A 24 -8.88 3.05 -21.01
N ALA A 25 -9.65 3.97 -21.59
CA ALA A 25 -10.32 5.05 -20.86
C ALA A 25 -11.26 4.50 -19.78
N ALA A 26 -12.00 3.42 -20.05
CA ALA A 26 -12.85 2.76 -19.06
C ALA A 26 -12.04 2.15 -17.91
N ALA A 27 -10.87 1.54 -18.19
CA ALA A 27 -9.98 1.02 -17.16
C ALA A 27 -9.38 2.15 -16.30
N MET A 28 -9.00 3.28 -16.90
CA MET A 28 -8.53 4.45 -16.17
C MET A 28 -9.62 4.97 -15.19
N LYS A 29 -10.86 5.09 -15.65
CA LYS A 29 -12.01 5.50 -14.80
C LYS A 29 -12.33 4.50 -13.70
N ALA A 30 -12.19 3.19 -13.97
CA ALA A 30 -12.34 2.17 -12.94
C ALA A 30 -11.25 2.30 -11.86
N GLY A 31 -10.03 2.65 -12.23
CA GLY A 31 -8.95 2.97 -11.30
C GLY A 31 -9.25 4.17 -10.41
N GLU A 32 -9.91 5.22 -10.95
CA GLU A 32 -10.38 6.36 -10.16
C GLU A 32 -11.27 5.94 -9.01
N LEU A 33 -12.30 5.14 -9.30
CA LEU A 33 -13.26 4.66 -8.31
C LEU A 33 -12.59 3.78 -7.24
N THR A 34 -11.57 3.03 -7.65
CA THR A 34 -10.88 2.10 -6.77
C THR A 34 -9.89 2.80 -5.82
N TRP A 35 -9.21 3.84 -6.29
CA TRP A 35 -8.09 4.45 -5.58
C TRP A 35 -8.34 5.87 -5.07
N GLY A 36 -9.59 6.29 -5.02
CA GLY A 36 -10.02 7.48 -4.26
C GLY A 36 -10.15 8.77 -5.03
N GLY A 37 -10.67 8.76 -6.26
CA GLY A 37 -11.11 9.98 -6.89
C GLY A 37 -10.66 10.20 -8.33
N SER A 38 -9.60 10.90 -8.62
CA SER A 38 -9.10 11.15 -9.98
C SER A 38 -8.29 10.00 -10.54
N PRO A 39 -8.18 9.85 -11.88
CA PRO A 39 -7.21 8.95 -12.48
C PRO A 39 -5.82 9.38 -12.04
N ASN A 40 -5.25 8.62 -11.09
CA ASN A 40 -3.91 8.92 -10.62
C ASN A 40 -2.87 8.72 -11.73
N ASN A 41 -1.72 9.33 -11.60
CA ASN A 41 -0.66 9.25 -12.61
C ASN A 41 -0.10 7.84 -12.76
N LEU A 42 -0.29 6.96 -11.78
CA LEU A 42 -0.01 5.52 -11.89
C LEU A 42 -0.76 4.93 -13.10
N ILE A 43 -2.10 5.01 -13.09
CA ILE A 43 -2.91 4.40 -14.16
C ILE A 43 -2.70 5.12 -15.50
N LYS A 44 -2.49 6.43 -15.49
CA LYS A 44 -2.21 7.24 -16.68
C LYS A 44 -0.89 6.83 -17.38
N VAL A 45 0.12 6.43 -16.61
CA VAL A 45 1.39 5.93 -17.17
C VAL A 45 1.28 4.45 -17.54
N ILE A 46 0.58 3.61 -16.76
CA ILE A 46 0.32 2.21 -17.14
C ILE A 46 -0.50 2.12 -18.43
N ALA A 47 -1.34 3.10 -18.74
CA ALA A 47 -2.19 3.13 -19.94
C ALA A 47 -1.42 3.10 -21.28
N TYR A 48 -0.11 3.38 -21.30
CA TYR A 48 0.74 3.07 -22.46
C TYR A 48 0.75 1.58 -22.83
N CYS A 49 0.40 0.72 -21.86
CA CYS A 49 0.21 -0.71 -22.03
C CYS A 49 -1.25 -1.07 -21.70
N PRO A 50 -2.22 -0.94 -22.65
CA PRO A 50 -3.65 -1.09 -22.35
C PRO A 50 -4.03 -2.37 -21.61
N ARG A 51 -3.42 -3.50 -21.94
CA ARG A 51 -3.65 -4.78 -21.25
C ARG A 51 -3.22 -4.71 -19.77
N LEU A 52 -2.13 -4.01 -19.49
CA LEU A 52 -1.63 -3.87 -18.13
C LEU A 52 -2.56 -2.96 -17.31
N ALA A 53 -3.07 -1.87 -17.89
CA ALA A 53 -4.02 -1.00 -17.22
C ALA A 53 -5.30 -1.75 -16.80
N HIS A 54 -5.81 -2.64 -17.65
CA HIS A 54 -6.97 -3.47 -17.32
C HIS A 54 -6.71 -4.44 -16.16
N THR A 55 -5.57 -5.16 -16.24
CA THR A 55 -5.24 -6.17 -15.24
C THR A 55 -4.84 -5.56 -13.90
N GLU A 56 -4.22 -4.38 -13.88
CA GLU A 56 -3.77 -3.74 -12.65
C GLU A 56 -4.94 -3.35 -11.73
N VAL A 57 -6.02 -2.81 -12.31
CA VAL A 57 -7.22 -2.44 -11.54
C VAL A 57 -7.89 -3.67 -10.93
N GLU A 58 -8.06 -4.73 -11.71
CA GLU A 58 -8.64 -5.99 -11.22
C GLU A 58 -7.75 -6.63 -10.16
N TYR A 59 -6.45 -6.60 -10.38
CA TYR A 59 -5.45 -7.16 -9.50
C TYR A 59 -5.41 -6.44 -8.14
N ALA A 60 -5.37 -5.10 -8.13
CA ALA A 60 -5.41 -4.30 -6.91
C ALA A 60 -6.70 -4.53 -6.13
N ASN A 61 -7.84 -4.62 -6.82
CA ASN A 61 -9.14 -4.88 -6.21
C ASN A 61 -9.23 -6.27 -5.55
N SER A 62 -8.46 -7.24 -6.03
CA SER A 62 -8.58 -8.62 -5.56
C SER A 62 -8.07 -8.83 -4.13
N PHE A 63 -7.20 -7.96 -3.60
CA PHE A 63 -6.60 -8.17 -2.27
C PHE A 63 -6.25 -6.91 -1.47
N ILE A 64 -6.19 -5.71 -2.10
CA ILE A 64 -5.94 -4.46 -1.35
C ILE A 64 -7.22 -3.99 -0.66
N PHE A 65 -8.36 -4.04 -1.38
CA PHE A 65 -9.63 -3.45 -0.98
C PHE A 65 -10.61 -4.44 -0.34
N ASP A 66 -10.09 -5.47 0.31
CA ASP A 66 -10.82 -6.41 1.17
C ASP A 66 -12.06 -7.03 0.49
N PRO A 67 -11.89 -7.75 -0.63
CA PRO A 67 -13.00 -8.42 -1.28
C PRO A 67 -13.61 -9.45 -0.32
N VAL A 68 -14.93 -9.52 -0.32
CA VAL A 68 -15.65 -10.48 0.50
C VAL A 68 -15.39 -11.89 -0.04
N THR A 69 -14.88 -12.76 0.82
CA THR A 69 -14.58 -14.17 0.53
C THR A 69 -15.29 -15.07 1.52
N MET A 70 -15.74 -16.25 1.06
CA MET A 70 -16.31 -17.28 1.92
C MET A 70 -15.23 -18.28 2.36
N MET A 71 -15.15 -18.53 3.66
CA MET A 71 -14.36 -19.62 4.23
C MET A 71 -15.27 -20.50 5.07
N GLY A 72 -15.72 -21.62 4.52
CA GLY A 72 -16.84 -22.36 5.07
C GLY A 72 -18.08 -21.46 5.12
N ASP A 73 -18.74 -21.39 6.26
CA ASP A 73 -19.92 -20.55 6.49
C ASP A 73 -19.57 -19.11 6.93
N LEU A 74 -18.26 -18.78 7.02
CA LEU A 74 -17.78 -17.48 7.45
C LEU A 74 -17.55 -16.55 6.27
N GLN A 75 -18.26 -15.42 6.28
CA GLN A 75 -18.03 -14.33 5.35
C GLN A 75 -16.87 -13.45 5.86
N ILE A 76 -15.81 -13.30 5.09
CA ILE A 76 -14.61 -12.57 5.45
C ILE A 76 -14.39 -11.44 4.44
N ALA A 77 -14.27 -10.21 4.94
CA ALA A 77 -13.85 -9.05 4.17
C ALA A 77 -12.35 -8.85 4.34
N GLY A 78 -11.56 -9.47 3.47
CA GLY A 78 -10.10 -9.53 3.58
C GLY A 78 -9.60 -10.47 4.69
N PHE A 79 -8.42 -11.03 4.51
CA PHE A 79 -7.78 -11.91 5.51
C PHE A 79 -6.91 -11.13 6.49
N ASN A 80 -6.32 -10.03 6.05
CA ASN A 80 -5.65 -9.05 6.88
C ASN A 80 -6.43 -7.73 6.84
N ASP A 81 -6.56 -7.07 7.99
CA ASP A 81 -7.29 -5.81 8.04
C ASP A 81 -6.58 -4.70 7.25
N ARG A 82 -7.35 -3.71 6.81
CA ARG A 82 -6.86 -2.63 5.95
C ARG A 82 -5.77 -1.78 6.61
N PHE A 83 -5.80 -1.61 7.94
CA PHE A 83 -4.77 -0.86 8.66
C PHE A 83 -3.41 -1.56 8.58
N LEU A 84 -3.40 -2.89 8.80
CA LEU A 84 -2.18 -3.69 8.68
C LEU A 84 -1.65 -3.69 7.25
N LYS A 85 -2.52 -3.84 6.25
CA LYS A 85 -2.13 -3.76 4.84
C LYS A 85 -1.48 -2.41 4.52
N GLU A 86 -2.04 -1.31 5.01
CA GLU A 86 -1.47 0.02 4.78
C GLU A 86 -0.10 0.20 5.43
N LEU A 87 0.10 -0.32 6.64
CA LEU A 87 1.42 -0.32 7.28
C LEU A 87 2.44 -1.15 6.48
N VAL A 88 2.05 -2.30 5.95
CA VAL A 88 2.90 -3.15 5.10
C VAL A 88 3.28 -2.42 3.80
N ILE A 89 2.31 -1.82 3.12
CA ILE A 89 2.53 -1.05 1.89
C ILE A 89 3.50 0.11 2.15
N SER A 90 3.20 0.91 3.17
CA SER A 90 4.03 2.06 3.54
C SER A 90 5.44 1.64 3.94
N ARG A 91 5.58 0.53 4.71
CA ARG A 91 6.90 0.01 5.09
C ARG A 91 7.70 -0.48 3.90
N THR A 92 7.08 -1.22 2.99
CA THR A 92 7.71 -1.66 1.73
C THR A 92 8.19 -0.47 0.91
N SER A 93 7.38 0.57 0.83
CA SER A 93 7.70 1.79 0.07
C SER A 93 8.85 2.58 0.67
N LEU A 94 8.91 2.67 2.01
CA LEU A 94 10.03 3.29 2.73
C LEU A 94 11.34 2.53 2.54
N VAL A 95 11.30 1.20 2.59
CA VAL A 95 12.50 0.35 2.33
C VAL A 95 13.00 0.54 0.89
N ASN A 96 12.08 0.59 -0.09
CA ASN A 96 12.41 0.80 -1.49
C ASN A 96 12.72 2.27 -1.86
N ARG A 97 12.50 3.23 -0.95
CA ARG A 97 12.64 4.67 -1.19
C ARG A 97 11.86 5.16 -2.41
N ALA A 98 10.64 4.65 -2.57
CA ALA A 98 9.78 4.97 -3.71
C ALA A 98 8.93 6.20 -3.40
N ARG A 99 9.35 7.38 -3.91
CA ARG A 99 8.73 8.68 -3.63
C ARG A 99 7.21 8.65 -3.83
N TYR A 100 6.73 8.33 -5.02
CA TYR A 100 5.31 8.32 -5.36
C TYR A 100 4.49 7.50 -4.36
N SER A 101 4.94 6.28 -4.06
CA SER A 101 4.24 5.40 -3.12
C SER A 101 4.32 5.90 -1.67
N ILE A 102 5.46 6.46 -1.24
CA ILE A 102 5.61 7.02 0.12
C ILE A 102 4.64 8.19 0.34
N THR A 103 4.54 9.11 -0.61
CA THR A 103 3.67 10.29 -0.49
C THR A 103 2.20 9.87 -0.47
N HIS A 104 1.76 9.07 -1.44
CA HIS A 104 0.37 8.61 -1.55
C HIS A 104 -0.08 7.79 -0.34
N HIS A 105 0.72 6.81 0.08
CA HIS A 105 0.36 5.97 1.23
C HIS A 105 0.54 6.68 2.58
N SER A 106 1.27 7.79 2.65
CA SER A 106 1.20 8.67 3.82
C SER A 106 -0.17 9.38 3.93
N VAL A 107 -0.74 9.83 2.80
CA VAL A 107 -2.09 10.43 2.76
C VAL A 107 -3.14 9.37 3.10
N ILE A 108 -3.13 8.25 2.37
CA ILE A 108 -4.10 7.16 2.55
C ILE A 108 -4.07 6.62 3.98
N GLY A 109 -2.88 6.37 4.52
CA GLY A 109 -2.72 5.88 5.88
C GLY A 109 -3.23 6.88 6.93
N MET A 110 -2.87 8.15 6.83
CA MET A 110 -3.37 9.18 7.75
C MET A 110 -4.90 9.33 7.65
N GLN A 111 -5.47 9.30 6.45
CA GLN A 111 -6.91 9.38 6.25
C GLN A 111 -7.62 8.18 6.85
N LEU A 112 -7.14 6.96 6.57
CA LEU A 112 -7.69 5.71 7.10
C LEU A 112 -7.80 5.72 8.64
N PHE A 113 -6.72 6.11 9.30
CA PHE A 113 -6.74 6.23 10.78
C PHE A 113 -7.61 7.38 11.26
N THR A 114 -7.67 8.48 10.54
CA THR A 114 -8.52 9.65 10.90
C THR A 114 -10.01 9.29 10.80
N ASP A 115 -10.43 8.64 9.71
CA ASP A 115 -11.82 8.22 9.50
C ASP A 115 -12.30 7.21 10.53
N ALA A 116 -11.37 6.41 11.06
CA ALA A 116 -11.63 5.48 12.15
C ALA A 116 -11.60 6.14 13.55
N GLY A 117 -11.37 7.45 13.66
CA GLY A 117 -11.22 8.15 14.95
C GLY A 117 -9.92 7.83 15.68
N ARG A 118 -8.90 7.33 14.98
CA ARG A 118 -7.61 6.84 15.51
C ARG A 118 -6.43 7.68 15.02
N ARG A 119 -6.64 8.97 14.76
CA ARG A 119 -5.65 9.86 14.13
C ARG A 119 -4.30 9.87 14.85
N GLU A 120 -4.29 9.99 16.20
CA GLU A 120 -3.06 10.03 16.98
C GLU A 120 -2.27 8.71 16.90
N GLU A 121 -2.96 7.59 16.90
CA GLU A 121 -2.35 6.28 16.68
C GLU A 121 -1.74 6.16 15.30
N GLY A 122 -2.48 6.58 14.27
CA GLY A 122 -2.00 6.61 12.89
C GLY A 122 -0.75 7.47 12.73
N HIS A 123 -0.77 8.67 13.32
CA HIS A 123 0.38 9.57 13.34
C HIS A 123 1.61 8.90 13.96
N ALA A 124 1.49 8.37 15.19
CA ALA A 124 2.60 7.71 15.86
C ALA A 124 3.17 6.53 15.06
N LYS A 125 2.28 5.66 14.52
CA LYS A 125 2.69 4.51 13.71
C LYS A 125 3.38 4.93 12.41
N LEU A 126 2.77 5.83 11.65
CA LEU A 126 3.34 6.25 10.38
C LEU A 126 4.66 7.03 10.55
N LEU A 127 4.79 7.87 11.59
CA LEU A 127 6.02 8.61 11.86
C LEU A 127 7.22 7.68 12.08
N HIS A 128 7.05 6.64 12.89
CA HIS A 128 8.12 5.74 13.29
C HIS A 128 8.25 4.48 12.43
N LEU A 129 7.46 4.36 11.37
CA LEU A 129 7.36 3.14 10.56
C LEU A 129 8.71 2.73 9.90
N HIS A 130 9.57 3.70 9.58
CA HIS A 130 10.86 3.44 8.93
C HIS A 130 11.89 2.75 9.84
N GLU A 131 11.68 2.80 11.15
CA GLU A 131 12.53 2.21 12.20
C GLU A 131 11.67 1.62 13.32
N HIS A 132 10.56 0.96 12.95
CA HIS A 132 9.54 0.43 13.87
C HIS A 132 10.14 -0.44 14.98
N GLU A 133 11.26 -1.10 14.72
CA GLU A 133 11.99 -1.92 15.68
C GLU A 133 12.50 -1.15 16.90
N LYS A 134 12.70 0.17 16.78
CA LYS A 134 13.12 1.04 17.88
C LYS A 134 11.94 1.49 18.76
N TYR A 135 10.71 1.30 18.30
CA TYR A 135 9.49 1.79 18.94
C TYR A 135 8.50 0.66 19.26
N PRO A 136 8.91 -0.36 20.04
CA PRO A 136 8.09 -1.57 20.25
C PRO A 136 6.75 -1.31 20.94
N ASN A 137 6.60 -0.18 21.65
CA ASN A 137 5.37 0.18 22.36
C ASN A 137 4.31 0.87 21.46
N ILE A 138 4.68 1.29 20.25
CA ILE A 138 3.76 1.90 19.27
C ILE A 138 2.99 0.84 18.50
N TYR A 139 3.61 -0.32 18.27
CA TYR A 139 3.05 -1.39 17.47
C TYR A 139 2.62 -2.57 18.32
N THR A 140 1.50 -3.19 17.95
CA THR A 140 1.09 -4.46 18.55
C THR A 140 2.09 -5.58 18.24
N GLY A 141 2.05 -6.68 18.97
CA GLY A 141 2.92 -7.84 18.70
C GLY A 141 2.75 -8.36 17.27
N ARG A 142 1.50 -8.41 16.77
CA ARG A 142 1.20 -8.80 15.39
C ARG A 142 1.84 -7.84 14.38
N GLU A 143 1.65 -6.54 14.56
CA GLU A 143 2.20 -5.54 13.63
C GLU A 143 3.73 -5.61 13.57
N ARG A 144 4.40 -5.76 14.71
CA ARG A 144 5.88 -5.88 14.73
C ARG A 144 6.38 -7.04 13.91
N VAL A 145 5.87 -8.24 14.18
CA VAL A 145 6.30 -9.46 13.48
C VAL A 145 6.01 -9.36 11.97
N VAL A 146 4.85 -8.80 11.59
CA VAL A 146 4.51 -8.57 10.17
C VAL A 146 5.42 -7.52 9.55
N LEU A 147 5.77 -6.45 10.25
CA LEU A 147 6.67 -5.41 9.73
C LEU A 147 8.11 -5.91 9.60
N ASP A 148 8.60 -6.72 10.54
CA ASP A 148 9.91 -7.39 10.44
C ASP A 148 9.96 -8.30 9.22
N TYR A 149 8.93 -9.13 9.03
CA TYR A 149 8.76 -9.97 7.84
C TYR A 149 8.73 -9.12 6.56
N THR A 150 7.98 -8.00 6.57
CA THR A 150 7.88 -7.07 5.44
C THR A 150 9.25 -6.52 5.04
N VAL A 151 10.05 -6.07 5.99
CA VAL A 151 11.41 -5.56 5.72
C VAL A 151 12.28 -6.64 5.09
N LYS A 152 12.22 -7.85 5.61
CA LYS A 152 13.04 -8.96 5.15
C LYS A 152 12.66 -9.38 3.73
N VAL A 153 11.38 -9.61 3.47
CA VAL A 153 10.89 -9.96 2.12
C VAL A 153 11.19 -8.86 1.11
N THR A 154 11.08 -7.59 1.52
CA THR A 154 11.36 -6.45 0.62
C THR A 154 12.83 -6.34 0.25
N ARG A 155 13.73 -6.55 1.20
CA ARG A 155 15.19 -6.43 1.00
C ARG A 155 15.78 -7.66 0.34
N ASP A 156 15.47 -8.81 0.92
CA ASP A 156 16.09 -10.08 0.56
C ASP A 156 15.29 -11.28 1.07
N ALA A 157 14.31 -11.71 0.27
CA ALA A 157 13.33 -12.72 0.66
C ALA A 157 13.95 -14.08 1.04
N HIS A 158 15.13 -14.42 0.47
CA HIS A 158 15.79 -15.71 0.79
C HIS A 158 16.40 -15.74 2.18
N LEU A 159 16.48 -14.60 2.88
CA LEU A 159 16.95 -14.54 4.26
C LEU A 159 15.84 -14.76 5.30
N VAL A 160 14.59 -14.98 4.89
CA VAL A 160 13.52 -15.38 5.81
C VAL A 160 13.82 -16.78 6.32
N SER A 161 14.12 -16.91 7.61
CA SER A 161 14.38 -18.20 8.23
C SER A 161 13.10 -18.94 8.59
N ASP A 162 13.18 -20.27 8.71
CA ASP A 162 12.06 -21.10 9.17
C ASP A 162 11.56 -20.68 10.56
N GLN A 163 12.47 -20.24 11.44
CA GLN A 163 12.11 -19.75 12.76
C GLN A 163 11.27 -18.47 12.70
N GLU A 164 11.65 -17.50 11.89
CA GLU A 164 10.90 -16.25 11.71
C GLU A 164 9.55 -16.49 11.03
N PHE A 165 9.52 -17.41 10.07
CA PHE A 165 8.27 -17.82 9.44
C PHE A 165 7.33 -18.51 10.44
N ALA A 166 7.86 -19.39 11.31
CA ALA A 166 7.09 -20.01 12.38
C ALA A 166 6.58 -18.99 13.41
N GLU A 167 7.37 -17.96 13.74
CA GLU A 167 6.96 -16.87 14.62
C GLU A 167 5.84 -16.05 13.99
N LEU A 168 5.94 -15.68 12.72
CA LEU A 168 4.87 -15.01 11.97
C LEU A 168 3.57 -15.82 12.05
N ARG A 169 3.65 -17.12 11.72
CA ARG A 169 2.50 -18.01 11.73
C ARG A 169 1.85 -18.13 13.10
N SER A 170 2.64 -18.34 14.15
CA SER A 170 2.14 -18.47 15.51
C SER A 170 1.52 -17.16 16.04
N THR A 171 2.10 -16.04 15.68
CA THR A 171 1.59 -14.70 16.07
C THR A 171 0.25 -14.40 15.40
N LEU A 172 0.10 -14.70 14.12
CA LEU A 172 -1.17 -14.56 13.41
C LEU A 172 -2.24 -15.51 13.97
N ALA A 173 -1.91 -16.78 14.20
CA ALA A 173 -2.81 -17.75 14.80
C ALA A 173 -3.29 -17.29 16.19
N LYS A 174 -2.39 -16.81 17.05
CA LYS A 174 -2.73 -16.27 18.36
C LYS A 174 -3.70 -15.09 18.25
N HIS A 175 -3.41 -14.13 17.40
CA HIS A 175 -4.28 -12.97 17.18
C HIS A 175 -5.67 -13.37 16.70
N ASN A 176 -5.76 -14.32 15.75
CA ASN A 176 -7.04 -14.81 15.22
C ASN A 176 -7.89 -15.49 16.30
N ARG A 177 -7.28 -16.19 17.25
CA ARG A 177 -8.02 -16.83 18.37
C ARG A 177 -8.60 -15.82 19.36
N GLU A 178 -8.09 -14.60 19.38
CA GLU A 178 -8.63 -13.48 20.17
C GLU A 178 -9.85 -12.83 19.47
N ASP A 179 -9.99 -12.97 18.13
CA ASP A 179 -11.15 -12.48 17.38
C ASP A 179 -12.38 -13.37 17.62
N THR A 180 -13.46 -12.77 18.13
CA THR A 180 -14.69 -13.49 18.47
C THR A 180 -15.35 -14.19 17.28
N ARG A 181 -15.11 -13.72 16.06
CA ARG A 181 -15.61 -14.32 14.81
C ARG A 181 -14.82 -15.56 14.43
N LEU A 182 -13.49 -15.51 14.59
CA LEU A 182 -12.55 -16.53 14.14
C LEU A 182 -12.33 -17.65 15.17
N LYS A 183 -12.44 -17.35 16.47
CA LYS A 183 -12.19 -18.34 17.53
C LYS A 183 -13.04 -19.61 17.47
N ARG A 184 -14.15 -19.58 16.71
CA ARG A 184 -15.04 -20.74 16.51
C ARG A 184 -14.61 -21.66 15.37
N LEU A 185 -13.60 -21.27 14.59
CA LEU A 185 -13.06 -22.12 13.54
C LEU A 185 -12.35 -23.31 14.17
N ASP A 186 -12.50 -24.49 13.57
CA ASP A 186 -11.71 -25.67 13.92
C ASP A 186 -10.23 -25.47 13.56
N GLU A 187 -9.36 -26.32 14.10
CA GLU A 187 -7.91 -26.18 13.90
C GLU A 187 -7.51 -26.22 12.43
N PRO A 188 -7.99 -27.17 11.59
CA PRO A 188 -7.61 -27.19 10.17
C PRO A 188 -8.05 -25.92 9.41
N THR A 189 -9.22 -25.40 9.71
CA THR A 189 -9.74 -24.17 9.08
C THR A 189 -8.97 -22.94 9.56
N MET A 190 -8.61 -22.88 10.84
CA MET A 190 -7.77 -21.82 11.39
C MET A 190 -6.37 -21.83 10.77
N ASP A 191 -5.75 -22.99 10.63
CA ASP A 191 -4.45 -23.11 9.98
C ASP A 191 -4.49 -22.62 8.53
N ARG A 192 -5.52 -23.01 7.79
CA ARG A 192 -5.74 -22.53 6.42
C ARG A 192 -5.97 -21.03 6.37
N TYR A 193 -6.67 -20.46 7.35
CA TYR A 193 -6.88 -19.02 7.44
C TYR A 193 -5.55 -18.27 7.63
N VAL A 194 -4.70 -18.76 8.53
CA VAL A 194 -3.37 -18.21 8.78
C VAL A 194 -2.49 -18.30 7.52
N ASP A 195 -2.50 -19.43 6.83
CA ASP A 195 -1.75 -19.60 5.57
C ASP A 195 -2.22 -18.58 4.51
N THR A 196 -3.54 -18.36 4.42
CA THR A 196 -4.10 -17.36 3.49
C THR A 196 -3.66 -15.95 3.85
N GLN A 197 -3.62 -15.61 5.16
CA GLN A 197 -3.09 -14.31 5.61
C GLN A 197 -1.63 -14.11 5.19
N ILE A 198 -0.80 -15.13 5.36
CA ILE A 198 0.63 -15.06 4.99
C ILE A 198 0.78 -14.93 3.47
N VAL A 199 0.02 -15.69 2.70
CA VAL A 199 0.03 -15.60 1.23
C VAL A 199 -0.38 -14.18 0.78
N GLU A 200 -1.47 -13.64 1.33
CA GLU A 200 -1.94 -12.28 1.02
C GLU A 200 -0.89 -11.22 1.35
N LEU A 201 -0.28 -11.27 2.54
CA LEU A 201 0.78 -10.34 2.95
C LEU A 201 2.01 -10.44 2.05
N THR A 202 2.47 -11.66 1.76
CA THR A 202 3.65 -11.87 0.91
C THR A 202 3.41 -11.36 -0.50
N TRP A 203 2.22 -11.59 -1.04
CA TRP A 203 1.80 -11.10 -2.35
C TRP A 203 1.73 -9.57 -2.38
N LEU A 204 1.16 -8.96 -1.35
CA LEU A 204 1.09 -7.50 -1.19
C LEU A 204 2.49 -6.86 -1.18
N ILE A 205 3.42 -7.43 -0.42
CA ILE A 205 4.82 -6.97 -0.39
C ILE A 205 5.45 -7.09 -1.78
N GLY A 206 5.28 -8.24 -2.45
CA GLY A 206 5.82 -8.49 -3.79
C GLY A 206 5.28 -7.50 -4.82
N MET A 207 3.98 -7.23 -4.81
CA MET A 207 3.34 -6.23 -5.68
C MET A 207 3.94 -4.84 -5.46
N PHE A 208 4.04 -4.39 -4.21
CA PHE A 208 4.61 -3.08 -3.93
C PHE A 208 6.12 -3.02 -4.19
N CYS A 209 6.85 -4.12 -4.11
CA CYS A 209 8.22 -4.18 -4.60
C CYS A 209 8.30 -3.96 -6.12
N LEU A 210 7.38 -4.52 -6.90
CA LEU A 210 7.27 -4.32 -8.34
C LEU A 210 6.90 -2.86 -8.64
N LEU A 211 5.80 -2.36 -8.08
CA LEU A 211 5.29 -1.01 -8.31
C LEU A 211 6.32 0.06 -7.91
N ASN A 212 6.95 -0.08 -6.75
CA ASN A 212 7.95 0.86 -6.26
C ASN A 212 9.17 0.98 -7.20
N ARG A 213 9.63 -0.14 -7.78
CA ARG A 213 10.71 -0.13 -8.78
C ARG A 213 10.26 0.55 -10.05
N TRP A 214 9.04 0.26 -10.48
CA TRP A 214 8.44 0.83 -11.67
C TRP A 214 8.23 2.35 -11.52
N PHE A 215 7.63 2.83 -10.41
CA PHE A 215 7.48 4.27 -10.11
C PHE A 215 8.83 4.99 -10.13
N THR A 216 9.82 4.41 -9.48
CA THR A 216 11.14 5.02 -9.34
C THR A 216 11.88 5.03 -10.69
N ALA A 217 11.83 3.94 -11.45
CA ALA A 217 12.50 3.83 -12.75
C ALA A 217 11.91 4.79 -13.78
N LEU A 218 10.59 4.97 -13.81
CA LEU A 218 9.89 5.85 -14.73
C LEU A 218 9.74 7.29 -14.20
N GLN A 219 10.07 7.52 -12.93
CA GLN A 219 9.87 8.79 -12.24
C GLN A 219 8.42 9.28 -12.40
N VAL A 220 7.48 8.41 -12.04
CA VAL A 220 6.05 8.77 -12.07
C VAL A 220 5.82 9.99 -11.17
N PRO A 221 5.26 11.09 -11.71
CA PRO A 221 5.04 12.31 -10.94
C PRO A 221 3.81 12.15 -10.05
N ASP A 222 3.78 12.88 -8.93
CA ASP A 222 2.54 13.10 -8.21
C ASP A 222 1.58 13.94 -9.07
N GLU A 223 0.30 13.88 -8.79
CA GLU A 223 -0.74 14.65 -9.45
C GLU A 223 -0.52 16.14 -9.15
N GLY A 224 -0.59 16.97 -10.20
CA GLY A 224 -0.33 18.41 -10.10
C GLY A 224 -1.61 19.23 -10.07
N PRO A 225 -1.48 20.57 -9.92
CA PRO A 225 -2.62 21.50 -9.80
C PRO A 225 -3.52 21.57 -11.06
N LYS A 226 -3.16 20.89 -12.14
CA LYS A 226 -3.96 20.77 -13.36
C LYS A 226 -4.79 19.49 -13.42
N ASP A 227 -4.52 18.56 -12.53
CA ASP A 227 -5.36 17.41 -12.30
C ASP A 227 -6.54 17.85 -11.41
N GLU A 228 -7.66 17.13 -11.46
CA GLU A 228 -8.86 17.49 -10.70
C GLU A 228 -8.62 17.55 -9.18
N GLU A 229 -7.56 16.90 -8.71
CA GLU A 229 -7.08 16.97 -7.33
C GLU A 229 -5.63 17.47 -7.30
N ASP A 230 -5.40 18.53 -6.53
CA ASP A 230 -4.04 18.97 -6.17
C ASP A 230 -3.51 18.06 -5.06
N PHE A 231 -2.81 17.00 -5.47
CA PHE A 231 -2.25 16.03 -4.53
C PHE A 231 -1.27 16.70 -3.55
N GLN A 232 -0.52 17.71 -3.97
CA GLN A 232 0.40 18.41 -3.07
C GLN A 232 -0.36 19.10 -1.93
N ALA A 233 -1.48 19.76 -2.25
CA ALA A 233 -2.32 20.37 -1.22
C ALA A 233 -2.93 19.32 -0.29
N ALA A 234 -3.39 18.18 -0.82
CA ALA A 234 -3.91 17.07 -0.02
C ALA A 234 -2.82 16.48 0.89
N TYR A 235 -1.59 16.31 0.39
CA TYR A 235 -0.46 15.82 1.15
C TYR A 235 -0.09 16.77 2.31
N GLU A 236 -0.04 18.08 2.05
CA GLU A 236 0.26 19.09 3.08
C GLU A 236 -0.83 19.22 4.15
N GLN A 237 -2.09 19.08 3.75
CA GLN A 237 -3.23 19.16 4.66
C GLN A 237 -3.41 17.90 5.52
N THR A 238 -3.19 16.72 4.94
CA THR A 238 -3.51 15.44 5.58
C THR A 238 -2.34 14.89 6.38
N VAL A 239 -1.11 15.01 5.84
CA VAL A 239 0.09 14.40 6.44
C VAL A 239 0.80 15.38 7.36
N PRO A 240 0.98 15.05 8.64
CA PRO A 240 1.70 15.89 9.60
C PRO A 240 3.11 16.26 9.15
N HIS A 241 3.56 17.45 9.52
CA HIS A 241 4.85 18.01 9.08
C HIS A 241 6.05 17.11 9.41
N ASP A 242 6.09 16.51 10.60
CA ASP A 242 7.15 15.61 11.03
C ASP A 242 7.23 14.31 10.20
N ILE A 243 6.09 13.78 9.74
CA ILE A 243 6.07 12.67 8.78
C ILE A 243 6.61 13.13 7.41
N ARG A 244 6.23 14.32 6.96
CA ARG A 244 6.74 14.89 5.69
C ARG A 244 8.25 15.10 5.74
N ASP A 245 8.77 15.65 6.83
CA ASP A 245 10.21 15.83 7.07
C ASP A 245 10.97 14.49 7.10
N ARG A 246 10.39 13.48 7.77
CA ARG A 246 10.95 12.14 7.77
C ARG A 246 11.00 11.56 6.36
N ASN A 247 9.93 11.73 5.57
CA ASN A 247 9.88 11.26 4.19
C ASN A 247 10.96 11.95 3.34
N ALA A 248 11.11 13.28 3.46
CA ALA A 248 12.14 14.06 2.77
C ALA A 248 13.55 13.53 3.09
N LYS A 249 13.85 13.30 4.36
CA LYS A 249 15.15 12.75 4.80
C LYS A 249 15.44 11.38 4.19
N ILE A 250 14.45 10.47 4.18
CA ILE A 250 14.61 9.12 3.61
C ILE A 250 14.86 9.18 2.11
N LEU A 251 14.19 10.08 1.41
CA LEU A 251 14.33 10.27 -0.03
C LEU A 251 15.56 11.08 -0.43
N GLY A 252 16.21 11.74 0.53
CA GLY A 252 17.40 12.57 0.31
C GLY A 252 17.12 13.83 -0.53
N ARG A 253 15.92 14.41 -0.38
CA ARG A 253 15.44 15.57 -1.15
C ARG A 253 14.57 16.45 -0.28
N ASP A 254 14.62 17.75 -0.50
CA ASP A 254 13.60 18.70 -0.06
C ASP A 254 12.41 18.59 -1.02
N PHE A 255 11.21 18.54 -0.48
CA PHE A 255 9.95 18.50 -1.22
C PHE A 255 9.37 19.90 -1.37
#